data_b038e9976a3faafb283ddabe65589470
#
_entry.id   b038e9976a3faafb283ddabe65589470
#
_cell.length_a   1.000
_cell.length_b   1.000
_cell.length_c   1.000
_cell.angle_alpha   90.00
_cell.angle_beta   90.00
_cell.angle_gamma   90.00
#
_symmetry.space_group_name_H-M   'P 1'
#
loop_
_entity.id
_entity.type
_entity.pdbx_description
1 polymer ?
#
loop_
_entity_poly.entity_id
_entity_poly.type
_entity_poly.pdbx_seq_one_letter_code
_entity_poly.pdbx_strand_id
1 'polypeptide(L)'
;MVRGLLFIWTCCLLVSGCASRSDTLYAQMGGQKKIDEIVENFVYEIEFNSTILPFFADTDIARFSEKFAEQLCMFADGPCQYSGDTMERVHGGMNITEAQFNLTVDLLIAAMNKADVPYRLQNQLLSRMATTREQMLYK
;
A
#
# COMPACT_ATOMS: atom_id res chain seq x y z
N MET A 1 76.02 7.64 8.67
CA MET A 1 75.06 6.59 8.33
C MET A 1 73.73 6.89 9.08
N VAL A 2 72.79 7.52 8.40
CA VAL A 2 71.45 7.85 8.99
C VAL A 2 70.44 7.10 8.21
N ARG A 3 69.79 6.09 8.87
CA ARG A 3 68.72 5.26 8.30
C ARG A 3 67.41 5.99 8.51
N GLY A 4 66.79 6.52 7.43
CA GLY A 4 65.48 7.11 7.44
C GLY A 4 64.38 6.03 7.53
N LEU A 5 63.53 6.08 8.55
CA LEU A 5 62.33 5.32 8.64
C LEU A 5 61.22 6.04 7.86
N LEU A 6 60.77 5.43 6.74
CA LEU A 6 59.54 5.84 6.07
C LEU A 6 58.34 5.30 6.85
N PHE A 7 57.55 6.18 7.47
CA PHE A 7 56.23 5.87 7.97
C PHE A 7 55.24 5.95 6.82
N ILE A 8 54.76 4.79 6.37
CA ILE A 8 53.64 4.68 5.42
C ILE A 8 52.36 4.82 6.25
N TRP A 9 51.75 5.99 6.18
CA TRP A 9 50.43 6.25 6.79
C TRP A 9 49.35 5.75 5.86
N THR A 10 48.83 4.54 6.13
CA THR A 10 47.73 3.94 5.41
C THR A 10 46.42 4.64 5.82
N CYS A 11 45.95 5.57 4.99
CA CYS A 11 44.69 6.26 5.15
C CYS A 11 43.55 5.28 4.80
N CYS A 12 42.91 4.67 5.82
CA CYS A 12 41.67 3.88 5.66
C CYS A 12 40.50 4.81 5.33
N LEU A 13 40.16 4.94 4.05
CA LEU A 13 38.96 5.61 3.61
C LEU A 13 37.73 4.73 4.01
N LEU A 14 37.08 5.08 5.12
CA LEU A 14 35.77 4.57 5.47
C LEU A 14 34.76 5.15 4.48
N VAL A 15 34.45 4.39 3.44
CA VAL A 15 33.31 4.68 2.57
C VAL A 15 32.03 4.38 3.37
N SER A 16 31.51 5.40 4.07
CA SER A 16 30.18 5.37 4.63
C SER A 16 29.19 5.36 3.47
N GLY A 17 28.78 4.16 3.03
CA GLY A 17 27.68 3.99 2.10
C GLY A 17 26.43 4.54 2.74
N CYS A 18 26.00 5.76 2.36
CA CYS A 18 24.63 6.20 2.58
C CYS A 18 23.72 5.24 1.85
N ALA A 19 23.11 4.28 2.56
CA ALA A 19 21.96 3.58 2.07
C ALA A 19 20.90 4.65 1.82
N SER A 20 20.63 4.98 0.56
CA SER A 20 19.52 5.84 0.19
C SER A 20 18.25 5.14 0.65
N ARG A 21 17.67 5.64 1.75
CA ARG A 21 16.35 5.25 2.20
C ARG A 21 15.41 5.54 1.02
N SER A 22 14.82 4.51 0.44
CA SER A 22 13.88 4.71 -0.66
C SER A 22 12.76 5.63 -0.17
N ASP A 23 12.62 6.81 -0.76
CA ASP A 23 11.59 7.81 -0.40
C ASP A 23 10.20 7.44 -0.94
N THR A 24 9.98 6.17 -1.30
CA THR A 24 8.67 5.69 -1.78
C THR A 24 7.61 5.83 -0.70
N LEU A 25 6.37 6.05 -1.10
CA LEU A 25 5.23 6.08 -0.18
C LEU A 25 5.16 4.78 0.63
N TYR A 26 5.43 3.64 0.00
CA TYR A 26 5.50 2.32 0.64
C TYR A 26 6.48 2.31 1.83
N ALA A 27 7.70 2.80 1.64
CA ALA A 27 8.69 2.84 2.70
C ALA A 27 8.31 3.82 3.82
N GLN A 28 7.75 4.99 3.46
CA GLN A 28 7.26 5.98 4.41
C GLN A 28 6.08 5.47 5.25
N MET A 29 5.21 4.63 4.67
CA MET A 29 4.09 4.00 5.38
C MET A 29 4.54 2.90 6.34
N GLY A 30 5.70 2.28 6.14
CA GLY A 30 6.20 1.18 6.99
C GLY A 30 6.31 -0.17 6.28
N GLY A 31 6.24 -0.17 4.94
CA GLY A 31 6.46 -1.36 4.10
C GLY A 31 5.34 -2.40 4.17
N GLN A 32 5.67 -3.65 3.82
CA GLN A 32 4.68 -4.74 3.68
C GLN A 32 3.88 -4.98 4.96
N LYS A 33 4.52 -4.96 6.10
CA LYS A 33 3.83 -5.17 7.38
C LYS A 33 2.68 -4.16 7.59
N LYS A 34 2.90 -2.91 7.21
CA LYS A 34 1.86 -1.88 7.32
C LYS A 34 0.76 -2.04 6.27
N ILE A 35 1.10 -2.45 5.06
CA ILE A 35 0.12 -2.80 4.02
C ILE A 35 -0.79 -3.94 4.51
N ASP A 36 -0.21 -5.01 5.05
CA ASP A 36 -0.96 -6.18 5.55
C ASP A 36 -1.90 -5.77 6.70
N GLU A 37 -1.43 -4.94 7.63
CA GLU A 37 -2.24 -4.40 8.73
C GLU A 37 -3.42 -3.54 8.23
N ILE A 38 -3.22 -2.73 7.19
CA ILE A 38 -4.29 -1.95 6.57
C ILE A 38 -5.33 -2.88 5.95
N VAL A 39 -4.91 -3.91 5.22
CA VAL A 39 -5.82 -4.86 4.57
C VAL A 39 -6.61 -5.65 5.60
N GLU A 40 -6.00 -6.13 6.66
CA GLU A 40 -6.68 -6.81 7.77
C GLU A 40 -7.75 -5.92 8.40
N ASN A 41 -7.39 -4.69 8.74
CA ASN A 41 -8.34 -3.70 9.26
C ASN A 41 -9.47 -3.39 8.27
N PHE A 42 -9.18 -3.31 6.97
CA PHE A 42 -10.17 -3.03 5.95
C PHE A 42 -11.19 -4.16 5.81
N VAL A 43 -10.74 -5.41 5.82
CA VAL A 43 -11.63 -6.59 5.84
C VAL A 43 -12.53 -6.55 7.09
N TYR A 44 -11.97 -6.22 8.24
CA TYR A 44 -12.74 -6.02 9.47
C TYR A 44 -13.81 -4.94 9.32
N GLU A 45 -13.49 -3.76 8.76
CA GLU A 45 -14.46 -2.69 8.53
C GLU A 45 -15.60 -3.13 7.60
N ILE A 46 -15.28 -3.89 6.54
CA ILE A 46 -16.27 -4.45 5.61
C ILE A 46 -17.22 -5.41 6.34
N GLU A 47 -16.71 -6.30 7.19
CA GLU A 47 -17.48 -7.31 7.91
C GLU A 47 -18.60 -6.68 8.75
N PHE A 48 -18.37 -5.52 9.32
CA PHE A 48 -19.33 -4.79 10.15
C PHE A 48 -20.15 -3.73 9.38
N ASN A 49 -20.01 -3.65 8.07
CA ASN A 49 -20.74 -2.69 7.24
C ASN A 49 -21.83 -3.38 6.40
N SER A 50 -23.09 -3.27 6.81
CA SER A 50 -24.23 -3.93 6.16
C SER A 50 -24.49 -3.49 4.71
N THR A 51 -23.95 -2.33 4.27
CA THR A 51 -24.10 -1.82 2.91
C THR A 51 -23.04 -2.39 1.97
N ILE A 52 -21.83 -2.60 2.46
CA ILE A 52 -20.69 -3.06 1.64
C ILE A 52 -20.50 -4.57 1.73
N LEU A 53 -20.77 -5.19 2.88
CA LEU A 53 -20.63 -6.63 3.08
C LEU A 53 -21.30 -7.49 1.98
N PRO A 54 -22.50 -7.17 1.45
CA PRO A 54 -23.13 -7.99 0.42
C PRO A 54 -22.31 -8.15 -0.86
N PHE A 55 -21.43 -7.19 -1.20
CA PHE A 55 -20.53 -7.30 -2.36
C PHE A 55 -19.45 -8.36 -2.18
N PHE A 56 -19.25 -8.85 -0.96
CA PHE A 56 -18.23 -9.83 -0.59
C PHE A 56 -18.83 -11.21 -0.25
N ALA A 57 -20.15 -11.42 -0.43
CA ALA A 57 -20.84 -12.64 0.00
C ALA A 57 -20.23 -13.93 -0.57
N ASP A 58 -19.79 -13.91 -1.84
CA ASP A 58 -19.18 -15.05 -2.53
C ASP A 58 -17.68 -14.88 -2.78
N THR A 59 -17.05 -13.94 -2.06
CA THR A 59 -15.63 -13.60 -2.25
C THR A 59 -14.75 -14.53 -1.41
N ASP A 60 -13.72 -15.10 -2.03
CA ASP A 60 -12.59 -15.68 -1.31
C ASP A 60 -11.77 -14.54 -0.65
N ILE A 61 -12.01 -14.36 0.65
CA ILE A 61 -11.42 -13.27 1.45
C ILE A 61 -9.89 -13.38 1.51
N ALA A 62 -9.32 -14.59 1.54
CA ALA A 62 -7.87 -14.75 1.54
C ALA A 62 -7.26 -14.26 0.23
N ARG A 63 -7.86 -14.65 -0.91
CA ARG A 63 -7.45 -14.16 -2.23
C ARG A 63 -7.67 -12.65 -2.38
N PHE A 64 -8.80 -12.13 -1.91
CA PHE A 64 -9.05 -10.68 -1.91
C PHE A 64 -7.96 -9.93 -1.16
N SER A 65 -7.65 -10.37 0.07
CA SER A 65 -6.63 -9.74 0.92
C SER A 65 -5.27 -9.74 0.25
N GLU A 66 -4.86 -10.87 -0.34
CA GLU A 66 -3.60 -10.97 -1.10
C GLU A 66 -3.56 -9.96 -2.26
N LYS A 67 -4.61 -9.93 -3.10
CA LYS A 67 -4.63 -9.05 -4.29
C LYS A 67 -4.77 -7.59 -3.92
N PHE A 68 -5.50 -7.27 -2.87
CA PHE A 68 -5.61 -5.90 -2.38
C PHE A 68 -4.30 -5.41 -1.76
N ALA A 69 -3.57 -6.26 -1.03
CA ALA A 69 -2.24 -5.93 -0.53
C ALA A 69 -1.23 -5.66 -1.67
N GLU A 70 -1.21 -6.50 -2.71
CA GLU A 70 -0.41 -6.26 -3.92
C GLU A 70 -0.75 -4.90 -4.57
N GLN A 71 -2.04 -4.58 -4.67
CA GLN A 71 -2.51 -3.34 -5.26
C GLN A 71 -2.12 -2.11 -4.44
N LEU A 72 -2.31 -2.12 -3.12
CA LEU A 72 -1.90 -1.04 -2.23
C LEU A 72 -0.38 -0.83 -2.28
N CYS A 73 0.39 -1.92 -2.27
CA CYS A 73 1.84 -1.88 -2.40
C CYS A 73 2.27 -1.24 -3.73
N MET A 74 1.65 -1.61 -4.84
CA MET A 74 1.92 -1.03 -6.17
C MET A 74 1.60 0.47 -6.18
N PHE A 75 0.44 0.89 -5.67
CA PHE A 75 0.07 2.31 -5.59
C PHE A 75 0.98 3.12 -4.67
N ALA A 76 1.61 2.46 -3.71
CA ALA A 76 2.58 3.08 -2.81
C ALA A 76 4.03 3.12 -3.36
N ASP A 77 4.26 2.77 -4.63
CA ASP A 77 5.60 2.58 -5.23
C ASP A 77 6.45 1.55 -4.46
N GLY A 78 5.81 0.49 -3.98
CA GLY A 78 6.47 -0.65 -3.37
C GLY A 78 7.05 -1.62 -4.43
N PRO A 79 7.81 -2.62 -4.01
CA PRO A 79 8.46 -3.60 -4.91
C PRO A 79 7.50 -4.69 -5.39
N CYS A 80 6.19 -4.44 -5.40
CA CYS A 80 5.15 -5.40 -5.71
C CYS A 80 4.65 -5.22 -7.14
N GLN A 81 4.14 -6.32 -7.71
CA GLN A 81 3.39 -6.31 -8.96
C GLN A 81 1.98 -6.80 -8.66
N TYR A 82 0.98 -6.03 -9.10
CA TYR A 82 -0.40 -6.47 -9.02
C TYR A 82 -0.65 -7.60 -10.01
N SER A 83 -1.03 -8.75 -9.51
CA SER A 83 -1.27 -9.96 -10.31
C SER A 83 -2.74 -10.35 -10.39
N GLY A 84 -3.63 -9.47 -9.91
CA GLY A 84 -5.08 -9.64 -9.99
C GLY A 84 -5.66 -9.24 -11.35
N ASP A 85 -6.98 -9.40 -11.48
CA ASP A 85 -7.72 -8.93 -12.65
C ASP A 85 -7.82 -7.38 -12.69
N THR A 86 -8.19 -6.83 -13.85
CA THR A 86 -8.43 -5.39 -13.96
C THR A 86 -9.60 -4.96 -13.07
N MET A 87 -9.59 -3.72 -12.61
CA MET A 87 -10.69 -3.18 -11.75
C MET A 87 -12.04 -3.28 -12.44
N GLU A 88 -12.11 -3.01 -13.73
CA GLU A 88 -13.34 -3.14 -14.51
C GLU A 88 -13.87 -4.59 -14.52
N ARG A 89 -13.00 -5.58 -14.61
CA ARG A 89 -13.38 -6.99 -14.60
C ARG A 89 -13.82 -7.46 -13.22
N VAL A 90 -13.07 -7.06 -12.17
CA VAL A 90 -13.38 -7.42 -10.78
C VAL A 90 -14.75 -6.87 -10.36
N HIS A 91 -15.09 -5.64 -10.80
CA HIS A 91 -16.31 -4.94 -10.38
C HIS A 91 -17.46 -5.08 -11.40
N GLY A 92 -17.23 -5.79 -12.50
CA GLY A 92 -18.25 -6.04 -13.53
C GLY A 92 -19.49 -6.73 -12.98
N GLY A 93 -20.68 -6.16 -13.23
CA GLY A 93 -21.95 -6.67 -12.73
C GLY A 93 -22.33 -6.21 -11.32
N MET A 94 -21.45 -5.55 -10.58
CA MET A 94 -21.74 -5.08 -9.23
C MET A 94 -22.59 -3.81 -9.19
N ASN A 95 -22.62 -3.02 -10.27
CA ASN A 95 -23.35 -1.74 -10.36
C ASN A 95 -23.11 -0.81 -9.15
N ILE A 96 -21.88 -0.71 -8.69
CA ILE A 96 -21.48 0.09 -7.52
C ILE A 96 -21.85 1.56 -7.76
N THR A 97 -22.65 2.11 -6.88
CA THR A 97 -23.03 3.53 -6.91
C THR A 97 -21.92 4.42 -6.33
N GLU A 98 -21.99 5.73 -6.63
CA GLU A 98 -21.06 6.70 -6.02
C GLU A 98 -21.11 6.69 -4.48
N ALA A 99 -22.30 6.53 -3.91
CA ALA A 99 -22.47 6.47 -2.46
C ALA A 99 -21.76 5.24 -1.86
N GLN A 100 -21.88 4.08 -2.50
CA GLN A 100 -21.21 2.84 -2.06
C GLN A 100 -19.71 2.92 -2.26
N PHE A 101 -19.28 3.49 -3.38
CA PHE A 101 -17.84 3.74 -3.61
C PHE A 101 -17.25 4.65 -2.53
N ASN A 102 -17.89 5.79 -2.25
CA ASN A 102 -17.43 6.73 -1.23
C ASN A 102 -17.42 6.08 0.16
N LEU A 103 -18.45 5.30 0.50
CA LEU A 103 -18.49 4.55 1.75
C LEU A 103 -17.31 3.55 1.85
N THR A 104 -16.98 2.86 0.77
CA THR A 104 -15.83 1.94 0.73
C THR A 104 -14.51 2.70 0.96
N VAL A 105 -14.37 3.90 0.40
CA VAL A 105 -13.21 4.78 0.68
C VAL A 105 -13.15 5.18 2.15
N ASP A 106 -14.30 5.50 2.77
CA ASP A 106 -14.37 5.82 4.21
C ASP A 106 -13.95 4.64 5.08
N LEU A 107 -14.33 3.39 4.71
CA LEU A 107 -13.86 2.18 5.40
C LEU A 107 -12.35 1.99 5.27
N LEU A 108 -11.78 2.27 4.09
CA LEU A 108 -10.33 2.22 3.91
C LEU A 108 -9.60 3.29 4.73
N ILE A 109 -10.17 4.50 4.85
CA ILE A 109 -9.64 5.55 5.72
C ILE A 109 -9.67 5.09 7.19
N ALA A 110 -10.78 4.49 7.63
CA ALA A 110 -10.89 3.94 8.98
C ALA A 110 -9.83 2.85 9.23
N ALA A 111 -9.60 1.96 8.26
CA ALA A 111 -8.58 0.93 8.32
C ALA A 111 -7.15 1.51 8.45
N MET A 112 -6.85 2.55 7.65
CA MET A 112 -5.56 3.24 7.72
C MET A 112 -5.38 4.00 9.06
N ASN A 113 -6.45 4.56 9.62
CA ASN A 113 -6.41 5.19 10.94
C ASN A 113 -6.12 4.16 12.03
N LYS A 114 -6.75 2.99 12.00
CA LYS A 114 -6.46 1.87 12.94
C LYS A 114 -5.01 1.38 12.83
N ALA A 115 -4.45 1.45 11.64
CA ALA A 115 -3.05 1.10 11.37
C ALA A 115 -2.07 2.26 11.67
N ASP A 116 -2.50 3.34 12.30
CA ASP A 116 -1.70 4.53 12.62
C ASP A 116 -0.95 5.14 11.42
N VAL A 117 -1.53 5.06 10.22
CA VAL A 117 -0.94 5.68 9.03
C VAL A 117 -1.13 7.20 9.11
N PRO A 118 -0.07 8.02 9.01
CA PRO A 118 -0.19 9.48 9.03
C PRO A 118 -1.13 10.00 7.92
N TYR A 119 -2.00 10.96 8.24
CA TYR A 119 -3.02 11.49 7.33
C TYR A 119 -2.46 11.95 5.98
N ARG A 120 -1.27 12.55 5.98
CA ARG A 120 -0.57 12.95 4.76
C ARG A 120 -0.29 11.76 3.82
N LEU A 121 0.07 10.60 4.36
CA LEU A 121 0.37 9.39 3.59
C LEU A 121 -0.91 8.72 3.09
N GLN A 122 -1.98 8.74 3.90
CA GLN A 122 -3.31 8.28 3.49
C GLN A 122 -3.78 9.05 2.24
N ASN A 123 -3.72 10.39 2.26
CA ASN A 123 -4.13 11.22 1.14
C ASN A 123 -3.30 10.96 -0.12
N GLN A 124 -1.99 10.70 0.01
CA GLN A 124 -1.14 10.34 -1.12
C GLN A 124 -1.57 9.00 -1.74
N LEU A 125 -1.83 7.98 -0.92
CA LEU A 125 -2.28 6.68 -1.39
C LEU A 125 -3.65 6.80 -2.09
N LEU A 126 -4.62 7.42 -1.44
CA LEU A 126 -5.97 7.61 -1.98
C LEU A 126 -5.97 8.40 -3.29
N SER A 127 -5.14 9.43 -3.42
CA SER A 127 -4.99 10.19 -4.67
C SER A 127 -4.52 9.33 -5.84
N ARG A 128 -3.64 8.37 -5.58
CA ARG A 128 -3.17 7.44 -6.61
C ARG A 128 -4.24 6.40 -6.96
N MET A 129 -4.95 5.88 -5.97
CA MET A 129 -6.05 4.93 -6.15
C MET A 129 -7.24 5.56 -6.90
N ALA A 130 -7.46 6.86 -6.77
CA ALA A 130 -8.56 7.57 -7.43
C ALA A 130 -8.55 7.42 -8.97
N THR A 131 -7.40 7.09 -9.57
CA THR A 131 -7.27 6.84 -11.02
C THR A 131 -8.08 5.63 -11.49
N THR A 132 -8.47 4.72 -10.59
CA THR A 132 -9.25 3.51 -10.90
C THR A 132 -10.76 3.69 -10.69
N ARG A 133 -11.21 4.83 -10.17
CA ARG A 133 -12.61 5.09 -9.80
C ARG A 133 -13.60 4.78 -10.93
N GLU A 134 -13.32 5.28 -12.14
CA GLU A 134 -14.21 5.11 -13.30
C GLU A 134 -14.31 3.65 -13.77
N GLN A 135 -13.32 2.82 -13.41
CA GLN A 135 -13.31 1.40 -13.74
C GLN A 135 -14.19 0.55 -12.80
N MET A 136 -14.68 1.14 -11.71
CA MET A 136 -15.47 0.45 -10.70
C MET A 136 -16.94 0.90 -10.67
N LEU A 137 -17.21 2.16 -11.01
CA LEU A 137 -18.57 2.72 -10.92
C LEU A 137 -19.47 2.21 -12.04
N TYR A 138 -20.67 1.76 -11.67
CA TYR A 138 -21.76 1.38 -12.59
C TYR A 138 -21.35 0.33 -13.63
N LYS A 139 -20.51 -0.64 -13.23
CA LYS A 139 -20.02 -1.72 -14.11
C LYS A 139 -20.86 -2.99 -13.98
#